data_7818aee1c610c642020743967d41e5cc
#
_entry.id   7818aee1c610c642020743967d41e5cc
#
_cell.length_a   1.000
_cell.length_b   1.000
_cell.length_c   1.000
_cell.angle_alpha   90.00
_cell.angle_beta   90.00
_cell.angle_gamma   90.00
#
_symmetry.space_group_name_H-M   'P 1'
#
loop_
_entity.id
_entity.type
_entity.pdbx_description
1 polymer ?
#
loop_
_entity_poly.entity_id
_entity_poly.type
_entity_poly.pdbx_seq_one_letter_code
_entity_poly.pdbx_strand_id
1 'polypeptide(L)'
;MESYRDAIMNAGIEEYCRWDLGIVRGLAYYTGGVFEIHDAAGRERAIAGGGRYDKLVELFGGPATSAVGVGMGDLVLSLVLEEHGLLQDVAPPAPEVFLLCGGDEDAAQHMVRSL
;
A
#
# COMPACT_ATOMS: atom_id res chain seq x y z
N MET A 1 8.45 20.11 11.80
CA MET A 1 7.10 20.35 11.25
C MET A 1 7.09 21.40 10.15
N GLU A 2 7.86 22.48 10.25
CA GLU A 2 7.94 23.50 9.18
C GLU A 2 8.30 22.88 7.82
N SER A 3 9.34 22.04 7.74
CA SER A 3 9.79 21.46 6.48
C SER A 3 8.75 20.55 5.79
N TYR A 4 7.90 19.85 6.54
CA TYR A 4 6.81 19.05 5.96
C TYR A 4 5.68 19.93 5.44
N ARG A 5 5.36 21.01 6.15
CA ARG A 5 4.34 21.96 5.72
C ARG A 5 4.75 22.64 4.42
N ASP A 6 5.99 23.11 4.32
CA ASP A 6 6.51 23.73 3.12
C ASP A 6 6.51 22.76 1.93
N ALA A 7 6.87 21.48 2.15
CA ALA A 7 6.83 20.47 1.11
C ALA A 7 5.41 20.22 0.59
N ILE A 8 4.42 20.13 1.50
CA ILE A 8 3.00 19.94 1.17
C ILE A 8 2.46 21.15 0.38
N MET A 9 2.77 22.36 0.82
CA MET A 9 2.39 23.60 0.11
C MET A 9 3.03 23.66 -1.28
N ASN A 10 4.31 23.36 -1.39
CA ASN A 10 5.02 23.36 -2.67
C ASN A 10 4.49 22.28 -3.63
N ALA A 11 3.99 21.17 -3.10
CA ALA A 11 3.34 20.12 -3.88
C ALA A 11 1.89 20.46 -4.29
N GLY A 12 1.30 21.53 -3.73
CA GLY A 12 -0.07 21.96 -4.02
C GLY A 12 -1.15 20.99 -3.52
N ILE A 13 -0.85 20.24 -2.45
CA ILE A 13 -1.76 19.22 -1.89
C ILE A 13 -2.26 19.58 -0.49
N GLU A 14 -2.09 20.82 -0.06
CA GLU A 14 -2.43 21.25 1.29
C GLU A 14 -3.91 21.03 1.63
N GLU A 15 -4.82 21.25 0.69
CA GLU A 15 -6.26 21.06 0.87
C GLU A 15 -6.66 19.60 1.15
N TYR A 16 -5.82 18.63 0.76
CA TYR A 16 -6.03 17.20 1.00
C TYR A 16 -5.35 16.73 2.30
N CYS A 17 -4.61 17.58 2.97
CA CYS A 17 -3.78 17.21 4.11
C CYS A 17 -4.35 17.74 5.42
N ARG A 18 -4.45 16.86 6.41
CA ARG A 18 -4.77 17.22 7.79
C ARG A 18 -3.64 16.79 8.71
N TRP A 19 -3.24 17.68 9.60
CA TRP A 19 -2.29 17.36 10.66
C TRP A 19 -3.01 16.64 11.80
N ASP A 20 -2.52 15.46 12.13
CA ASP A 20 -3.04 14.65 13.20
C ASP A 20 -1.89 14.02 13.99
N LEU A 21 -1.70 14.43 15.23
CA LEU A 21 -0.66 13.89 16.10
C LEU A 21 -1.08 12.59 16.79
N GLY A 22 -2.32 12.15 16.60
CA GLY A 22 -2.86 10.91 17.14
C GLY A 22 -2.61 9.70 16.25
N ILE A 23 -2.11 9.88 15.03
CA ILE A 23 -1.83 8.75 14.13
C ILE A 23 -0.70 7.90 14.70
N VAL A 24 -1.02 6.63 14.97
CA VAL A 24 -0.05 5.61 15.39
C VAL A 24 -0.08 4.47 14.38
N ARG A 25 1.04 4.27 13.70
CA ARG A 25 1.22 3.10 12.82
C ARG A 25 1.77 1.93 13.63
N GLY A 26 1.28 0.71 13.35
CA GLY A 26 1.65 -0.50 14.11
C GLY A 26 3.09 -1.01 13.91
N LEU A 27 3.95 -0.26 13.24
CA LEU A 27 5.32 -0.64 12.92
C LEU A 27 6.30 0.28 13.67
N ALA A 28 7.09 -0.32 14.56
CA ALA A 28 7.98 0.41 15.47
C ALA A 28 9.25 0.99 14.81
N TYR A 29 9.46 0.78 13.52
CA TYR A 29 10.68 1.22 12.83
C TYR A 29 10.61 2.65 12.28
N TYR A 30 9.46 3.32 12.34
CA TYR A 30 9.36 4.71 11.90
C TYR A 30 10.15 5.65 12.83
N THR A 31 10.93 6.53 12.23
CA THR A 31 11.80 7.50 12.93
C THR A 31 11.43 8.95 12.63
N GLY A 32 10.49 9.18 11.74
CA GLY A 32 10.08 10.50 11.30
C GLY A 32 8.58 10.60 11.11
N GLY A 33 8.16 11.45 10.18
CA GLY A 33 6.74 11.61 9.85
C GLY A 33 6.12 10.31 9.37
N VAL A 34 4.88 10.08 9.81
CA VAL A 34 4.02 9.02 9.31
C VAL A 34 2.79 9.65 8.68
N PHE A 35 2.16 8.93 7.76
CA PHE A 35 0.94 9.39 7.11
C PHE A 35 -0.02 8.23 6.85
N GLU A 36 -1.28 8.58 6.70
CA GLU A 36 -2.34 7.71 6.24
C GLU A 36 -3.15 8.43 5.16
N ILE A 37 -3.63 7.66 4.20
CA ILE A 37 -4.51 8.13 3.12
C ILE A 37 -5.87 7.48 3.35
N HIS A 38 -6.90 8.32 3.49
CA HIS A 38 -8.26 7.91 3.69
C HIS A 38 -9.15 8.47 2.59
N ASP A 39 -10.25 7.79 2.31
CA ASP A 39 -11.35 8.41 1.58
C ASP A 39 -11.95 9.56 2.39
N ALA A 40 -12.36 10.63 1.72
CA ALA A 40 -12.92 11.81 2.36
C ALA A 40 -14.23 11.51 3.11
N ALA A 41 -14.99 10.51 2.66
CA ALA A 41 -16.21 10.07 3.33
C ALA A 41 -15.93 9.37 4.68
N GLY A 42 -14.70 8.88 4.89
CA GLY A 42 -14.23 8.33 6.16
C GLY A 42 -14.93 7.05 6.62
N ARG A 43 -15.54 6.31 5.69
CA ARG A 43 -16.27 5.07 6.01
C ARG A 43 -15.35 3.88 6.14
N GLU A 44 -14.27 3.88 5.36
CA GLU A 44 -13.32 2.80 5.30
C GLU A 44 -12.06 3.08 6.13
N ARG A 45 -11.31 2.04 6.41
CA ARG A 45 -9.97 2.16 6.99
C ARG A 45 -9.04 2.88 6.02
N ALA A 46 -7.83 3.22 6.47
CA ALA A 46 -6.82 3.80 5.60
C ALA A 46 -6.59 2.95 4.35
N ILE A 47 -6.70 3.58 3.18
CA ILE A 47 -6.41 2.98 1.87
C ILE A 47 -4.93 2.66 1.78
N ALA A 48 -4.09 3.62 2.23
CA ALA A 48 -2.65 3.50 2.23
C ALA A 48 -2.07 4.20 3.44
N GLY A 49 -0.83 3.88 3.73
CA GLY A 49 -0.09 4.60 4.75
C GLY A 49 1.37 4.26 4.73
N GLY A 50 2.13 5.11 5.34
CA GLY A 50 3.58 4.98 5.31
C GLY A 50 4.27 5.96 6.24
N GLY A 51 5.56 6.11 6.01
CA GLY A 51 6.37 7.06 6.77
C GLY A 51 7.85 6.92 6.49
N ARG A 52 8.61 7.72 7.22
CA ARG A 52 10.07 7.76 7.16
C ARG A 52 10.67 6.80 8.19
N TYR A 53 11.67 6.07 7.77
CA TYR A 53 12.49 5.21 8.63
C TYR A 53 13.96 5.31 8.24
N ASP A 54 14.81 5.63 9.21
CA ASP A 54 16.23 5.91 8.98
C ASP A 54 17.15 4.77 9.43
N LYS A 55 16.62 3.81 10.20
CA LYS A 55 17.42 2.77 10.85
C LYS A 55 17.10 1.36 10.38
N LEU A 56 16.09 1.18 9.53
CA LEU A 56 15.63 -0.16 9.16
C LEU A 56 16.71 -0.96 8.41
N VAL A 57 17.41 -0.33 7.47
CA VAL A 57 18.50 -0.97 6.71
C VAL A 57 19.65 -1.37 7.63
N GLU A 58 19.98 -0.53 8.59
CA GLU A 58 21.03 -0.77 9.58
C GLU A 58 20.68 -1.94 10.53
N LEU A 59 19.40 -2.08 10.91
CA LEU A 59 18.90 -3.21 11.70
C LEU A 59 19.07 -4.57 10.98
N PHE A 60 19.10 -4.58 9.66
CA PHE A 60 19.37 -5.76 8.85
C PHE A 60 20.83 -5.89 8.42
N GLY A 61 21.75 -5.14 9.06
CA GLY A 61 23.20 -5.24 8.81
C GLY A 61 23.69 -4.45 7.59
N GLY A 62 22.85 -3.61 7.00
CA GLY A 62 23.24 -2.71 5.90
C GLY A 62 23.83 -1.39 6.39
N PRO A 63 24.27 -0.51 5.49
CA PRO A 63 24.74 0.82 5.84
C PRO A 63 23.59 1.71 6.36
N ALA A 64 23.92 2.71 7.17
CA ALA A 64 22.95 3.71 7.62
C ALA A 64 22.33 4.41 6.41
N THR A 65 21.03 4.17 6.19
CA THR A 65 20.31 4.65 5.01
C THR A 65 18.94 5.17 5.40
N SER A 66 18.69 6.43 5.13
CA SER A 66 17.36 7.02 5.27
C SER A 66 16.44 6.51 4.16
N ALA A 67 15.25 6.08 4.53
CA ALA A 67 14.27 5.60 3.58
C ALA A 67 12.86 6.05 3.94
N VAL A 68 11.98 5.98 2.95
CA VAL A 68 10.54 6.15 3.10
C VAL A 68 9.84 4.97 2.45
N GLY A 69 8.69 4.63 2.97
CA GLY A 69 7.90 3.55 2.40
C GLY A 69 6.42 3.82 2.50
N VAL A 70 5.66 3.20 1.61
CA VAL A 70 4.21 3.22 1.58
C VAL A 70 3.69 1.80 1.35
N GLY A 71 2.65 1.45 2.07
CA GLY A 71 1.86 0.25 1.83
C GLY A 71 0.43 0.64 1.51
N MET A 72 -0.16 -0.02 0.53
CA MET A 72 -1.54 0.19 0.10
C MET A 72 -2.30 -1.13 0.17
N GLY A 73 -3.54 -1.09 0.66
CA GLY A 73 -4.42 -2.25 0.68
C GLY A 73 -5.30 -2.28 -0.57
N ASP A 74 -5.17 -3.33 -1.37
CA ASP A 74 -5.97 -3.54 -2.59
C ASP A 74 -7.46 -3.69 -2.27
N LEU A 75 -7.80 -4.43 -1.21
CA LEU A 75 -9.19 -4.63 -0.79
C LEU A 75 -9.86 -3.29 -0.40
N VAL A 76 -9.20 -2.48 0.43
CA VAL A 76 -9.78 -1.20 0.85
C VAL A 76 -9.90 -0.25 -0.33
N LEU A 77 -8.89 -0.23 -1.20
CA LEU A 77 -8.93 0.56 -2.43
C LEU A 77 -10.08 0.13 -3.34
N SER A 78 -10.29 -1.17 -3.53
CA SER A 78 -11.40 -1.67 -4.37
C SER A 78 -12.77 -1.30 -3.81
N LEU A 79 -12.97 -1.38 -2.49
CA LEU A 79 -14.22 -0.96 -1.85
C LEU A 79 -14.50 0.54 -2.06
N VAL A 80 -13.48 1.37 -1.92
CA VAL A 80 -13.62 2.83 -2.18
C VAL A 80 -13.93 3.09 -3.66
N LEU A 81 -13.24 2.43 -4.59
CA LEU A 81 -13.50 2.58 -6.02
C LEU A 81 -14.92 2.12 -6.41
N GLU A 82 -15.39 1.02 -5.80
CA GLU A 82 -16.75 0.53 -6.00
C GLU A 82 -17.80 1.53 -5.50
N GLU A 83 -17.61 2.09 -4.32
CA GLU A 83 -18.50 3.09 -3.73
C GLU A 83 -18.60 4.35 -4.61
N HIS A 84 -17.50 4.76 -5.23
CA HIS A 84 -17.44 5.89 -6.15
C HIS A 84 -17.84 5.54 -7.59
N GLY A 85 -18.23 4.29 -7.88
CA GLY A 85 -18.60 3.85 -9.22
C GLY A 85 -17.44 3.86 -10.22
N LEU A 86 -16.20 3.81 -9.72
CA LEU A 86 -14.98 3.86 -10.52
C LEU A 86 -14.40 2.47 -10.82
N LEU A 87 -14.91 1.44 -10.17
CA LEU A 87 -14.54 0.06 -10.47
C LEU A 87 -15.29 -0.35 -11.73
N GLN A 88 -14.59 -0.43 -12.85
CA GLN A 88 -15.15 -1.03 -14.04
C GLN A 88 -15.18 -2.55 -13.86
N ASP A 89 -16.25 -3.18 -14.33
CA ASP A 89 -16.37 -4.64 -14.38
C ASP A 89 -15.38 -5.21 -15.42
N VAL A 90 -14.10 -5.09 -15.13
CA VAL A 90 -13.05 -5.80 -15.83
C VAL A 90 -12.94 -7.16 -15.16
N ALA A 91 -13.93 -8.02 -15.39
CA ALA A 91 -13.76 -9.41 -15.05
C ALA A 91 -12.60 -9.93 -15.91
N PRO A 92 -11.48 -10.35 -15.32
CA PRO A 92 -10.46 -11.03 -16.09
C PRO A 92 -11.14 -12.26 -16.72
N PRO A 93 -10.75 -12.66 -17.95
CA PRO A 93 -11.28 -13.87 -18.54
C PRO A 93 -11.12 -15.00 -17.53
N ALA A 94 -12.25 -15.60 -17.13
CA ALA A 94 -12.22 -16.70 -16.18
C ALA A 94 -11.36 -17.82 -16.80
N PRO A 95 -10.35 -18.33 -16.11
CA PRO A 95 -9.58 -19.43 -16.62
C PRO A 95 -10.51 -20.64 -16.79
N GLU A 96 -10.47 -21.31 -17.92
CA GLU A 96 -11.24 -22.53 -18.16
C GLU A 96 -10.79 -23.67 -17.24
N VAL A 97 -9.51 -23.63 -16.84
CA VAL A 97 -8.91 -24.61 -15.93
C VAL A 97 -8.07 -23.88 -14.89
N PHE A 98 -8.25 -24.23 -13.63
CA PHE A 98 -7.46 -23.73 -12.52
C PHE A 98 -6.64 -24.88 -11.92
N LEU A 99 -5.31 -24.80 -12.02
CA LEU A 99 -4.39 -25.80 -11.50
C LEU A 99 -3.81 -25.32 -10.16
N LEU A 100 -4.12 -26.03 -9.09
CA LEU A 100 -3.48 -25.86 -7.78
C LEU A 100 -2.30 -26.81 -7.68
N CYS A 101 -1.09 -26.25 -7.64
CA CYS A 101 0.13 -27.01 -7.48
C CYS A 101 0.52 -27.10 -6.02
N GLY A 102 0.51 -28.31 -5.44
CA GLY A 102 0.88 -28.60 -4.05
C GLY A 102 2.33 -29.05 -3.86
N GLY A 103 3.27 -28.56 -4.70
CA GLY A 103 4.70 -28.85 -4.56
C GLY A 103 5.35 -29.67 -5.70
N ASP A 104 4.57 -30.15 -6.66
CA ASP A 104 5.10 -30.80 -7.87
C ASP A 104 4.85 -29.90 -9.11
N GLU A 105 5.76 -28.94 -9.28
CA GLU A 105 5.68 -27.96 -10.37
C GLU A 105 5.86 -28.61 -11.74
N ASP A 106 6.67 -29.66 -11.84
CA ASP A 106 6.93 -30.36 -13.11
C ASP A 106 5.67 -31.10 -13.59
N ALA A 107 4.96 -31.77 -12.69
CA ALA A 107 3.69 -32.43 -13.01
C ALA A 107 2.62 -31.41 -13.43
N ALA A 108 2.55 -30.26 -12.77
CA ALA A 108 1.62 -29.19 -13.11
C ALA A 108 1.92 -28.62 -14.51
N GLN A 109 3.19 -28.36 -14.81
CA GLN A 109 3.62 -27.88 -16.15
C GLN A 109 3.34 -28.91 -17.26
N HIS A 110 3.50 -30.20 -16.97
CA HIS A 110 3.20 -31.26 -17.94
C HIS A 110 1.69 -31.28 -18.22
N MET A 111 0.86 -31.13 -17.22
CA MET A 111 -0.60 -31.09 -17.37
C MET A 111 -1.06 -29.88 -18.18
N VAL A 112 -0.51 -28.69 -17.93
CA VAL A 112 -0.80 -27.48 -18.71
C VAL A 112 -0.46 -27.63 -20.19
N ARG A 113 0.61 -28.37 -20.53
CA ARG A 113 1.00 -28.60 -21.93
C ARG A 113 0.14 -29.65 -22.66
N SER A 114 -0.67 -30.40 -21.90
CA SER A 114 -1.57 -31.42 -22.42
C SER A 114 -3.02 -30.95 -22.62
N LEU A 115 -3.33 -29.74 -22.15
CA LEU A 115 -4.61 -29.06 -22.36
C LEU A 115 -4.58 -28.23 -23.63
#